data_a96e7e94a7ade040a0f78f8bc1ac0d2c
#
_entry.id   a96e7e94a7ade040a0f78f8bc1ac0d2c
#
_cell.length_a   1.000
_cell.length_b   1.000
_cell.length_c   1.000
_cell.angle_alpha   90.00
_cell.angle_beta   90.00
_cell.angle_gamma   90.00
#
_symmetry.space_group_name_H-M   'P 1'
#
loop_
_entity.id
_entity.type
_entity.pdbx_description
1 polymer ?
#
loop_
_entity_poly.entity_id
_entity_poly.type
_entity_poly.pdbx_seq_one_letter_code
_entity_poly.pdbx_strand_id
1 'polypeptide(L)'
;MKKGLLLLIISCTAIFAQESGARYLIIAHDNFYDAILPLAEWKHRKGLRTKIVKLSEIGSGTAQIRNYVVDAYNNWEVQPEFLLLVGAPSYLPFYLFGSGWDQAYSDNYYTNMDADIFNEILSGRLTVHNTTEAQTVVNKILLYEKTPDLSDSLWFINACLIVNEDYWTYPPPPYGDDSIYWSDIRHAKNLMLANGYNTIDTLSELLGDNAATVINRVNQGRAFVLYRGVGTNNWDYPFSVEPNQTQNGTKLPIVLSCTCGTLGTGSSPATAERWLLTGSPTLPRGGAGYFATTTSGFSIAHLRSAVCKGFFIALFQDHKRTFGEACEGGRVNVYNLYNSTTEYRGFTTVGDPAMEIWTATPKPLQVAYAPELSLTDDSLVVQVDHQEVPLESALVCVLLDTLVYEYGYTDSYGAIVFNFDTLVPGYMQLTVTARNMIPHLDSIPVTNTSVNETTQLTTDHQIGITVAPNPFHYQTDIRYQIPDNGIKKSEQVFAVGIYDVSGRMVRNLERSSVIGYQSSVTWDGTDDTGHRLPAGVYFVSFFDLMGAERIPIVMLR
;
A
#
# COMPACT_ATOMS: atom_id res chain seq x y z
N MET A 1 58.97 48.98 -17.41
CA MET A 1 57.77 48.32 -18.00
C MET A 1 57.46 47.08 -17.16
N LYS A 2 56.52 47.18 -16.21
CA LYS A 2 56.03 46.03 -15.41
C LYS A 2 54.75 45.55 -16.02
N LYS A 3 54.72 44.32 -16.54
CA LYS A 3 53.51 43.66 -17.01
C LYS A 3 52.76 43.09 -15.78
N GLY A 4 51.61 43.64 -15.47
CA GLY A 4 50.71 43.09 -14.50
C GLY A 4 49.92 41.91 -15.10
N LEU A 5 50.00 40.73 -14.46
CA LEU A 5 49.25 39.54 -14.79
C LEU A 5 47.91 39.62 -14.07
N LEU A 6 46.82 39.82 -14.79
CA LEU A 6 45.46 39.82 -14.27
C LEU A 6 45.00 38.35 -14.13
N LEU A 7 44.93 37.85 -12.91
CA LEU A 7 44.40 36.53 -12.60
C LEU A 7 42.87 36.62 -12.61
N LEU A 8 42.24 36.04 -13.64
CA LEU A 8 40.79 35.88 -13.69
C LEU A 8 40.43 34.70 -12.79
N ILE A 9 39.90 34.95 -11.61
CA ILE A 9 39.30 33.92 -10.75
C ILE A 9 37.93 33.63 -11.31
N ILE A 10 37.79 32.54 -12.09
CA ILE A 10 36.50 31.98 -12.45
C ILE A 10 35.99 31.23 -11.22
N SER A 11 35.06 31.86 -10.48
CA SER A 11 34.31 31.16 -9.45
C SER A 11 33.36 30.17 -10.16
N CYS A 12 33.75 28.90 -10.21
CA CYS A 12 32.88 27.81 -10.61
C CYS A 12 31.87 27.60 -9.47
N THR A 13 30.73 28.29 -9.52
CA THR A 13 29.56 27.91 -8.73
C THR A 13 29.07 26.61 -9.31
N ALA A 14 29.40 25.50 -8.63
CA ALA A 14 28.77 24.22 -8.91
C ALA A 14 27.26 24.43 -8.70
N ILE A 15 26.51 24.49 -9.79
CA ILE A 15 25.06 24.38 -9.77
C ILE A 15 24.80 22.92 -9.40
N PHE A 16 24.60 22.66 -8.10
CA PHE A 16 24.05 21.36 -7.69
C PHE A 16 22.67 21.28 -8.31
N ALA A 17 22.47 20.33 -9.23
CA ALA A 17 21.15 20.01 -9.72
C ALA A 17 20.29 19.62 -8.52
N GLN A 18 19.16 20.31 -8.32
CA GLN A 18 18.22 20.01 -7.26
C GLN A 18 17.77 18.56 -7.42
N GLU A 19 17.76 17.79 -6.35
CA GLU A 19 17.29 16.40 -6.40
C GLU A 19 15.79 16.40 -6.71
N SER A 20 15.34 15.59 -7.67
CA SER A 20 13.93 15.53 -8.08
C SER A 20 12.99 15.13 -6.93
N GLY A 21 13.49 14.39 -5.93
CA GLY A 21 12.77 14.08 -4.71
C GLY A 21 11.68 13.03 -4.84
N ALA A 22 10.81 12.95 -3.82
CA ALA A 22 9.74 11.98 -3.74
C ALA A 22 8.63 12.41 -2.78
N ARG A 23 7.36 12.16 -3.13
CA ARG A 23 6.20 12.35 -2.24
C ARG A 23 6.16 11.32 -1.10
N TYR A 24 6.68 10.12 -1.36
CA TYR A 24 6.74 9.02 -0.41
C TYR A 24 8.18 8.61 -0.15
N LEU A 25 8.69 9.02 1.01
CA LEU A 25 10.03 8.68 1.46
C LEU A 25 9.98 7.44 2.35
N ILE A 26 10.76 6.41 2.02
CA ILE A 26 10.94 5.21 2.83
C ILE A 26 12.36 5.18 3.37
N ILE A 27 12.53 5.21 4.69
CA ILE A 27 13.81 4.97 5.36
C ILE A 27 13.77 3.56 5.93
N ALA A 28 14.57 2.66 5.37
CA ALA A 28 14.58 1.26 5.77
C ALA A 28 15.94 0.86 6.36
N HIS A 29 15.91 0.08 7.46
CA HIS A 29 17.12 -0.63 7.86
C HIS A 29 17.55 -1.57 6.74
N ASP A 30 18.84 -1.69 6.48
CA ASP A 30 19.43 -2.39 5.34
C ASP A 30 18.92 -3.83 5.17
N ASN A 31 18.69 -4.52 6.28
CA ASN A 31 18.17 -5.90 6.27
C ASN A 31 16.77 -6.03 5.66
N PHE A 32 16.01 -4.95 5.58
CA PHE A 32 14.61 -4.95 5.12
C PHE A 32 14.43 -4.29 3.75
N TYR A 33 15.49 -3.76 3.17
CA TYR A 33 15.47 -3.02 1.91
C TYR A 33 14.79 -3.82 0.79
N ASP A 34 15.25 -5.04 0.54
CA ASP A 34 14.70 -5.87 -0.54
C ASP A 34 13.24 -6.29 -0.27
N ALA A 35 12.88 -6.48 1.00
CA ALA A 35 11.52 -6.85 1.38
C ALA A 35 10.51 -5.72 1.17
N ILE A 36 10.96 -4.45 1.19
CA ILE A 36 10.09 -3.28 1.02
C ILE A 36 9.90 -2.87 -0.45
N LEU A 37 10.74 -3.34 -1.38
CA LEU A 37 10.68 -2.98 -2.79
C LEU A 37 9.29 -3.13 -3.42
N PRO A 38 8.53 -4.24 -3.19
CA PRO A 38 7.21 -4.39 -3.79
C PRO A 38 6.19 -3.32 -3.32
N LEU A 39 6.31 -2.85 -2.07
CA LEU A 39 5.48 -1.75 -1.57
C LEU A 39 5.88 -0.43 -2.22
N ALA A 40 7.17 -0.15 -2.31
CA ALA A 40 7.68 1.05 -2.95
C ALA A 40 7.28 1.13 -4.43
N GLU A 41 7.39 0.02 -5.16
CA GLU A 41 6.93 -0.08 -6.54
C GLU A 41 5.43 0.20 -6.66
N TRP A 42 4.62 -0.40 -5.81
CA TRP A 42 3.17 -0.13 -5.79
C TRP A 42 2.86 1.34 -5.53
N LYS A 43 3.49 1.95 -4.52
CA LYS A 43 3.29 3.37 -4.21
C LYS A 43 3.74 4.28 -5.34
N HIS A 44 4.89 3.97 -5.94
CA HIS A 44 5.38 4.70 -7.11
C HIS A 44 4.41 4.61 -8.28
N ARG A 45 3.98 3.38 -8.61
CA ARG A 45 3.07 3.10 -9.72
C ARG A 45 1.69 3.75 -9.56
N LYS A 46 1.20 3.96 -8.34
CA LYS A 46 -0.10 4.63 -8.10
C LYS A 46 -0.01 6.17 -8.05
N GLY A 47 1.15 6.78 -8.39
CA GLY A 47 1.32 8.23 -8.45
C GLY A 47 1.91 8.86 -7.18
N LEU A 48 2.35 8.06 -6.22
CA LEU A 48 3.16 8.53 -5.12
C LEU A 48 4.65 8.31 -5.46
N ARG A 49 5.28 9.28 -6.15
CA ARG A 49 6.72 9.20 -6.46
C ARG A 49 7.48 8.77 -5.21
N THR A 50 8.13 7.61 -5.27
CA THR A 50 8.69 6.94 -4.08
C THR A 50 10.20 6.88 -4.16
N LYS A 51 10.87 7.17 -3.04
CA LYS A 51 12.31 6.98 -2.84
C LYS A 51 12.54 6.10 -1.61
N ILE A 52 13.39 5.09 -1.75
CA ILE A 52 13.86 4.27 -0.63
C ILE A 52 15.31 4.65 -0.32
N VAL A 53 15.60 4.80 0.96
CA VAL A 53 16.94 5.10 1.47
C VAL A 53 17.29 4.07 2.52
N LYS A 54 18.49 3.50 2.42
CA LYS A 54 19.03 2.60 3.44
C LYS A 54 19.52 3.41 4.64
N LEU A 55 19.29 2.87 5.83
CA LEU A 55 19.71 3.54 7.06
C LEU A 55 21.23 3.77 7.10
N SER A 56 22.02 2.84 6.52
CA SER A 56 23.49 2.99 6.41
C SER A 56 23.93 4.17 5.54
N GLU A 57 23.10 4.64 4.61
CA GLU A 57 23.42 5.77 3.72
C GLU A 57 23.31 7.12 4.44
N ILE A 58 22.46 7.21 5.47
CA ILE A 58 22.14 8.46 6.17
C ILE A 58 22.60 8.49 7.62
N GLY A 59 22.91 7.32 8.19
CA GLY A 59 23.25 7.10 9.59
C GLY A 59 22.06 6.72 10.46
N SER A 60 22.33 5.99 11.56
CA SER A 60 21.31 5.35 12.41
C SER A 60 20.90 6.19 13.63
N GLY A 61 21.53 7.32 13.87
CA GLY A 61 21.18 8.20 14.99
C GLY A 61 19.95 9.06 14.69
N THR A 62 19.15 9.34 15.72
CA THR A 62 17.92 10.17 15.55
C THR A 62 18.18 11.49 14.85
N ALA A 63 19.28 12.18 15.20
CA ALA A 63 19.65 13.45 14.58
C ALA A 63 20.03 13.30 13.09
N GLN A 64 20.68 12.20 12.71
CA GLN A 64 21.07 11.94 11.33
C GLN A 64 19.83 11.69 10.46
N ILE A 65 18.92 10.86 10.95
CA ILE A 65 17.65 10.58 10.27
C ILE A 65 16.86 11.88 10.10
N ARG A 66 16.70 12.67 11.18
CA ARG A 66 16.00 13.95 11.10
C ARG A 66 16.66 14.90 10.09
N ASN A 67 17.97 15.05 10.12
CA ASN A 67 18.68 15.95 9.21
C ASN A 67 18.43 15.57 7.75
N TYR A 68 18.41 14.29 7.42
CA TYR A 68 18.07 13.82 6.08
C TYR A 68 16.64 14.16 5.68
N VAL A 69 15.67 13.94 6.57
CA VAL A 69 14.25 14.27 6.29
C VAL A 69 14.04 15.77 6.16
N VAL A 70 14.68 16.58 7.01
CA VAL A 70 14.63 18.06 6.92
C VAL A 70 15.26 18.55 5.61
N ASP A 71 16.39 17.97 5.21
CA ASP A 71 17.02 18.28 3.92
C ASP A 71 16.09 17.93 2.75
N ALA A 72 15.49 16.74 2.79
CA ALA A 72 14.53 16.30 1.79
C ALA A 72 13.32 17.25 1.69
N TYR A 73 12.76 17.65 2.83
CA TYR A 73 11.60 18.55 2.87
C TYR A 73 11.93 19.95 2.34
N ASN A 74 13.12 20.49 2.67
CA ASN A 74 13.46 21.86 2.32
C ASN A 74 14.09 22.02 0.93
N ASN A 75 14.77 20.99 0.41
CA ASN A 75 15.65 21.15 -0.75
C ASN A 75 15.26 20.29 -1.96
N TRP A 76 14.39 19.28 -1.80
CA TRP A 76 13.94 18.50 -2.95
C TRP A 76 12.90 19.28 -3.78
N GLU A 77 12.89 19.06 -5.08
CA GLU A 77 11.90 19.62 -5.98
C GLU A 77 10.48 19.08 -5.64
N VAL A 78 10.40 17.77 -5.40
CA VAL A 78 9.18 17.10 -4.92
C VAL A 78 9.39 16.76 -3.46
N GLN A 79 8.72 17.47 -2.59
CA GLN A 79 8.82 17.30 -1.14
C GLN A 79 8.11 16.03 -0.67
N PRO A 80 8.60 15.36 0.40
CA PRO A 80 7.91 14.23 0.99
C PRO A 80 6.62 14.66 1.72
N GLU A 81 5.53 14.01 1.36
CA GLU A 81 4.23 14.10 2.05
C GLU A 81 4.09 12.97 3.08
N PHE A 82 4.72 11.84 2.80
CA PHE A 82 4.69 10.64 3.64
C PHE A 82 6.09 10.15 3.95
N LEU A 83 6.28 9.70 5.19
CA LEU A 83 7.50 9.03 5.67
C LEU A 83 7.17 7.65 6.22
N LEU A 84 7.74 6.59 5.64
CA LEU A 84 7.67 5.24 6.19
C LEU A 84 9.01 4.86 6.81
N LEU A 85 9.00 4.53 8.10
CA LEU A 85 10.15 4.07 8.86
C LEU A 85 10.09 2.53 8.97
N VAL A 86 11.08 1.81 8.43
CA VAL A 86 11.06 0.34 8.36
C VAL A 86 12.12 -0.26 9.26
N GLY A 87 11.68 -0.82 10.37
CA GLY A 87 12.47 -1.46 11.42
C GLY A 87 11.89 -1.23 12.81
N ALA A 88 11.98 -2.23 13.67
CA ALA A 88 11.66 -2.11 15.09
C ALA A 88 12.54 -1.05 15.78
N PRO A 89 12.20 -0.54 16.97
CA PRO A 89 12.96 0.51 17.63
C PRO A 89 14.45 0.17 17.86
N SER A 90 14.80 -1.12 17.92
CA SER A 90 16.20 -1.59 18.00
C SER A 90 17.02 -1.38 16.72
N TYR A 91 16.35 -1.22 15.57
CA TYR A 91 16.97 -0.94 14.27
C TYR A 91 16.87 0.52 13.88
N LEU A 92 15.69 1.13 14.11
CA LEU A 92 15.40 2.51 13.79
C LEU A 92 14.73 3.18 15.01
N PRO A 93 15.49 3.98 15.79
CA PRO A 93 15.05 4.43 17.10
C PRO A 93 13.89 5.42 17.01
N PHE A 94 13.05 5.44 18.05
CA PHE A 94 12.20 6.59 18.36
C PHE A 94 13.05 7.73 18.96
N TYR A 95 12.56 8.94 18.84
CA TYR A 95 13.06 10.03 19.66
C TYR A 95 12.27 10.10 20.98
N LEU A 96 12.97 10.28 22.09
CA LEU A 96 12.35 10.42 23.40
C LEU A 96 12.14 11.91 23.73
N PHE A 97 10.88 12.29 23.85
CA PHE A 97 10.48 13.59 24.40
C PHE A 97 10.15 13.47 25.88
N GLY A 98 10.44 14.51 26.65
CA GLY A 98 10.07 14.60 28.05
C GLY A 98 10.79 13.60 28.97
N SER A 99 10.24 13.41 30.15
CA SER A 99 10.76 12.48 31.16
C SER A 99 9.67 12.08 32.15
N GLY A 100 9.83 10.93 32.81
CA GLY A 100 8.87 10.43 33.79
C GLY A 100 7.50 10.16 33.16
N TRP A 101 6.44 10.67 33.75
CA TRP A 101 5.07 10.51 33.26
C TRP A 101 4.74 11.34 31.99
N ASP A 102 5.55 12.35 31.67
CA ASP A 102 5.40 13.18 30.48
C ASP A 102 6.25 12.70 29.31
N GLN A 103 6.86 11.51 29.43
CA GLN A 103 7.68 10.97 28.36
C GLN A 103 6.82 10.38 27.23
N ALA A 104 7.26 10.62 25.99
CA ALA A 104 6.72 10.01 24.78
C ALA A 104 7.87 9.59 23.85
N TYR A 105 7.86 8.31 23.44
CA TYR A 105 8.69 7.84 22.34
C TYR A 105 7.94 8.10 21.04
N SER A 106 8.55 8.81 20.10
CA SER A 106 7.80 9.41 19.01
C SER A 106 8.58 9.50 17.70
N ASP A 107 7.86 9.38 16.59
CA ASP A 107 8.34 9.69 15.25
C ASP A 107 8.09 11.16 14.85
N ASN A 108 7.32 11.94 15.63
CA ASN A 108 7.09 13.37 15.40
C ASN A 108 8.40 14.17 15.27
N TYR A 109 9.47 13.74 15.96
CA TYR A 109 10.79 14.34 15.81
C TYR A 109 11.32 14.33 14.38
N TYR A 110 10.96 13.33 13.59
CA TYR A 110 11.41 13.18 12.19
C TYR A 110 10.54 13.96 11.20
N THR A 111 9.33 14.32 11.55
CA THR A 111 8.29 14.81 10.64
C THR A 111 7.75 16.20 10.95
N ASN A 112 8.08 16.74 12.11
CA ASN A 112 7.83 18.14 12.44
C ASN A 112 8.99 18.99 11.91
N MET A 113 8.72 19.88 10.95
CA MET A 113 9.73 20.64 10.21
C MET A 113 9.90 22.06 10.73
N ASP A 114 8.91 22.60 11.41
CA ASP A 114 8.92 23.98 11.95
C ASP A 114 8.95 24.02 13.48
N ALA A 115 8.57 25.15 14.08
CA ALA A 115 8.67 25.37 15.51
C ALA A 115 7.40 25.01 16.29
N ASP A 116 6.34 24.57 15.62
CA ASP A 116 5.10 24.15 16.27
C ASP A 116 5.13 22.67 16.68
N ILE A 117 4.01 22.03 16.91
CA ILE A 117 3.94 20.62 17.29
C ILE A 117 3.50 19.71 16.15
N PHE A 118 2.89 20.26 15.12
CA PHE A 118 2.25 19.49 14.07
C PHE A 118 3.25 18.84 13.12
N ASN A 119 2.81 17.79 12.44
CA ASN A 119 3.61 17.11 11.45
C ASN A 119 3.34 17.70 10.07
N GLU A 120 4.37 18.13 9.35
CA GLU A 120 4.32 18.52 7.95
C GLU A 120 4.33 17.27 7.04
N ILE A 121 4.94 16.19 7.54
CA ILE A 121 5.02 14.91 6.85
C ILE A 121 4.27 13.85 7.66
N LEU A 122 3.36 13.13 7.04
CA LEU A 122 2.62 12.04 7.69
C LEU A 122 3.50 10.80 7.82
N SER A 123 3.83 10.41 9.06
CA SER A 123 4.68 9.26 9.31
C SER A 123 3.91 7.99 9.65
N GLY A 124 4.53 6.86 9.32
CA GLY A 124 4.14 5.54 9.79
C GLY A 124 5.37 4.66 10.00
N ARG A 125 5.20 3.60 10.76
CA ARG A 125 6.27 2.68 11.14
C ARG A 125 5.89 1.23 10.88
N LEU A 126 6.80 0.45 10.26
CA LEU A 126 6.74 -1.00 10.23
C LEU A 126 7.75 -1.54 11.26
N THR A 127 7.24 -2.01 12.39
CA THR A 127 8.05 -2.46 13.53
C THR A 127 8.57 -3.90 13.35
N VAL A 128 9.24 -4.15 12.22
CA VAL A 128 9.71 -5.48 11.81
C VAL A 128 11.09 -5.80 12.39
N HIS A 129 11.30 -7.08 12.78
CA HIS A 129 12.53 -7.56 13.40
C HIS A 129 13.36 -8.46 12.47
N ASN A 130 12.76 -8.96 11.40
CA ASN A 130 13.39 -9.83 10.41
C ASN A 130 12.72 -9.68 9.04
N THR A 131 13.38 -10.21 8.00
CA THR A 131 12.92 -10.12 6.61
C THR A 131 11.57 -10.79 6.38
N THR A 132 11.29 -11.91 7.06
CA THR A 132 9.98 -12.60 6.94
C THR A 132 8.84 -11.75 7.46
N GLU A 133 9.03 -11.05 8.58
CA GLU A 133 8.06 -10.10 9.10
C GLU A 133 7.85 -8.93 8.14
N ALA A 134 8.95 -8.37 7.59
CA ALA A 134 8.85 -7.29 6.60
C ALA A 134 8.04 -7.74 5.36
N GLN A 135 8.34 -8.90 4.81
CA GLN A 135 7.58 -9.49 3.69
C GLN A 135 6.12 -9.74 4.04
N THR A 136 5.83 -10.21 5.26
CA THR A 136 4.47 -10.44 5.75
C THR A 136 3.66 -9.14 5.77
N VAL A 137 4.23 -8.08 6.36
CA VAL A 137 3.56 -6.78 6.47
C VAL A 137 3.36 -6.14 5.10
N VAL A 138 4.39 -6.16 4.25
CA VAL A 138 4.31 -5.65 2.87
C VAL A 138 3.20 -6.36 2.09
N ASN A 139 3.15 -7.70 2.16
CA ASN A 139 2.11 -8.45 1.48
C ASN A 139 0.70 -8.10 2.01
N LYS A 140 0.54 -7.92 3.32
CA LYS A 140 -0.75 -7.52 3.92
C LYS A 140 -1.21 -6.14 3.42
N ILE A 141 -0.30 -5.17 3.33
CA ILE A 141 -0.61 -3.83 2.80
C ILE A 141 -1.01 -3.93 1.32
N LEU A 142 -0.27 -4.70 0.51
CA LEU A 142 -0.59 -4.89 -0.90
C LEU A 142 -1.94 -5.60 -1.11
N LEU A 143 -2.24 -6.64 -0.33
CA LEU A 143 -3.52 -7.33 -0.36
C LEU A 143 -4.67 -6.42 0.09
N TYR A 144 -4.44 -5.58 1.08
CA TYR A 144 -5.44 -4.63 1.55
C TYR A 144 -5.74 -3.55 0.51
N GLU A 145 -4.70 -2.94 -0.09
CA GLU A 145 -4.84 -1.73 -0.92
C GLU A 145 -4.96 -2.04 -2.42
N LYS A 146 -4.10 -2.93 -2.94
CA LYS A 146 -3.98 -3.19 -4.38
C LYS A 146 -4.95 -4.26 -4.87
N THR A 147 -5.15 -5.31 -4.07
CA THR A 147 -5.96 -6.47 -4.44
C THR A 147 -6.89 -6.87 -3.30
N PRO A 148 -7.88 -6.01 -2.96
CA PRO A 148 -8.78 -6.28 -1.84
C PRO A 148 -9.59 -7.55 -2.05
N ASP A 149 -9.82 -8.31 -0.96
CA ASP A 149 -10.62 -9.54 -0.99
C ASP A 149 -12.11 -9.21 -1.05
N LEU A 150 -12.72 -9.47 -2.18
CA LEU A 150 -14.13 -9.24 -2.44
C LEU A 150 -14.98 -10.51 -2.30
N SER A 151 -14.41 -11.64 -1.90
CA SER A 151 -15.14 -12.91 -1.72
C SER A 151 -16.26 -12.81 -0.68
N ASP A 152 -16.09 -11.92 0.30
CA ASP A 152 -17.11 -11.50 1.25
C ASP A 152 -16.99 -9.98 1.42
N SER A 153 -17.75 -9.24 0.64
CA SER A 153 -17.64 -7.78 0.59
C SER A 153 -18.20 -7.05 1.82
N LEU A 154 -18.91 -7.75 2.72
CA LEU A 154 -19.51 -7.14 3.90
C LEU A 154 -18.49 -6.78 4.98
N TRP A 155 -17.31 -7.44 5.00
CA TRP A 155 -16.31 -7.14 6.02
C TRP A 155 -15.82 -5.68 5.97
N PHE A 156 -15.85 -5.04 4.80
CA PHE A 156 -15.46 -3.63 4.63
C PHE A 156 -16.37 -2.63 5.36
N ILE A 157 -17.60 -3.04 5.69
CA ILE A 157 -18.62 -2.22 6.35
C ILE A 157 -19.08 -2.81 7.68
N ASN A 158 -18.27 -3.68 8.27
CA ASN A 158 -18.48 -4.24 9.61
C ASN A 158 -17.40 -3.75 10.56
N ALA A 159 -17.73 -3.56 11.83
CA ALA A 159 -16.77 -3.12 12.84
C ALA A 159 -16.97 -3.86 14.18
N CYS A 160 -15.91 -3.92 14.99
CA CYS A 160 -15.90 -4.46 16.35
C CYS A 160 -15.41 -3.38 17.30
N LEU A 161 -16.29 -2.90 18.17
CA LEU A 161 -16.03 -1.82 19.12
C LEU A 161 -16.08 -2.41 20.53
N ILE A 162 -15.02 -2.19 21.32
CA ILE A 162 -14.80 -2.86 22.61
C ILE A 162 -14.73 -1.83 23.71
N VAL A 163 -15.56 -1.99 24.73
CA VAL A 163 -15.45 -1.32 26.02
C VAL A 163 -14.97 -2.33 27.05
N ASN A 164 -13.84 -2.04 27.66
CA ASN A 164 -13.37 -2.76 28.85
C ASN A 164 -13.54 -1.86 30.04
N GLU A 165 -14.58 -2.11 30.80
CA GLU A 165 -14.94 -1.32 31.99
C GLU A 165 -13.86 -1.46 33.05
N ASP A 166 -13.53 -0.34 33.69
CA ASP A 166 -12.51 -0.28 34.74
C ASP A 166 -13.12 -0.49 36.12
N TYR A 167 -13.21 -1.75 36.55
CA TYR A 167 -13.74 -2.11 37.88
C TYR A 167 -12.95 -1.55 39.06
N TRP A 168 -11.76 -1.02 38.83
CA TRP A 168 -10.92 -0.43 39.86
C TRP A 168 -11.31 0.99 40.21
N THR A 169 -12.11 1.66 39.38
CA THR A 169 -12.64 2.98 39.67
C THR A 169 -13.87 2.88 40.58
N TYR A 170 -13.78 3.45 41.77
CA TYR A 170 -14.92 3.52 42.68
C TYR A 170 -15.64 4.86 42.48
N PRO A 171 -16.97 4.89 42.37
CA PRO A 171 -17.96 3.81 42.46
C PRO A 171 -17.99 2.90 41.22
N PRO A 172 -18.59 1.68 41.32
CA PRO A 172 -18.62 0.73 40.21
C PRO A 172 -19.33 1.25 38.96
N PRO A 173 -19.04 0.63 37.77
CA PRO A 173 -19.55 1.06 36.46
C PRO A 173 -21.05 1.34 36.42
N PRO A 174 -21.54 2.29 35.60
CA PRO A 174 -20.80 3.02 34.52
C PRO A 174 -20.24 4.38 34.97
N TYR A 175 -19.48 4.48 36.00
CA TYR A 175 -18.95 5.72 36.56
C TYR A 175 -17.48 5.96 36.15
N GLY A 176 -17.02 7.19 36.35
CA GLY A 176 -15.63 7.55 36.04
C GLY A 176 -15.30 7.42 34.55
N ASP A 177 -14.17 6.76 34.26
CA ASP A 177 -13.64 6.61 32.91
C ASP A 177 -14.51 5.73 32.00
N ASP A 178 -15.31 4.81 32.56
CA ASP A 178 -16.23 3.97 31.79
C ASP A 178 -17.24 4.77 30.99
N SER A 179 -17.76 5.86 31.55
CA SER A 179 -18.68 6.76 30.85
C SER A 179 -18.03 7.39 29.63
N ILE A 180 -16.74 7.68 29.69
CA ILE A 180 -15.92 8.20 28.58
C ILE A 180 -15.75 7.12 27.53
N TYR A 181 -15.38 5.89 27.93
CA TYR A 181 -15.20 4.75 27.02
C TYR A 181 -16.49 4.47 26.23
N TRP A 182 -17.63 4.38 26.90
CA TRP A 182 -18.94 4.23 26.27
C TRP A 182 -19.31 5.42 25.36
N SER A 183 -18.93 6.64 25.73
CA SER A 183 -19.13 7.82 24.87
C SER A 183 -18.36 7.70 23.57
N ASP A 184 -17.11 7.21 23.60
CA ASP A 184 -16.26 7.06 22.42
C ASP A 184 -16.80 5.99 21.47
N ILE A 185 -17.24 4.85 22.03
CA ILE A 185 -17.86 3.77 21.24
C ILE A 185 -19.15 4.26 20.57
N ARG A 186 -20.01 4.96 21.30
CA ARG A 186 -21.24 5.54 20.72
C ARG A 186 -20.94 6.55 19.62
N HIS A 187 -19.91 7.39 19.81
CA HIS A 187 -19.49 8.36 18.80
C HIS A 187 -19.02 7.68 17.53
N ALA A 188 -18.08 6.72 17.63
CA ALA A 188 -17.59 5.94 16.49
C ALA A 188 -18.74 5.20 15.78
N LYS A 189 -19.60 4.52 16.54
CA LYS A 189 -20.75 3.79 16.02
C LYS A 189 -21.70 4.69 15.24
N ASN A 190 -22.03 5.86 15.76
CA ASN A 190 -22.92 6.81 15.08
C ASN A 190 -22.33 7.30 13.76
N LEU A 191 -21.04 7.64 13.72
CA LEU A 191 -20.36 8.02 12.49
C LEU A 191 -20.33 6.88 11.47
N MET A 192 -20.03 5.66 11.90
CA MET A 192 -20.04 4.48 11.03
C MET A 192 -21.43 4.21 10.46
N LEU A 193 -22.49 4.24 11.28
CA LEU A 193 -23.87 4.06 10.82
C LEU A 193 -24.28 5.12 9.80
N ALA A 194 -23.92 6.39 10.04
CA ALA A 194 -24.16 7.48 9.11
C ALA A 194 -23.44 7.32 7.77
N ASN A 195 -22.36 6.52 7.73
CA ASN A 195 -21.57 6.21 6.54
C ASN A 195 -21.81 4.79 5.98
N GLY A 196 -22.94 4.17 6.30
CA GLY A 196 -23.41 2.94 5.66
C GLY A 196 -22.83 1.64 6.22
N TYR A 197 -22.22 1.67 7.42
CA TYR A 197 -21.81 0.43 8.09
C TYR A 197 -23.02 -0.40 8.47
N ASN A 198 -22.89 -1.73 8.29
CA ASN A 198 -24.00 -2.66 8.45
C ASN A 198 -24.00 -3.33 9.83
N THR A 199 -22.91 -4.02 10.18
CA THR A 199 -22.77 -4.73 11.46
C THR A 199 -21.71 -4.07 12.32
N ILE A 200 -22.12 -3.51 13.46
CA ILE A 200 -21.20 -2.89 14.41
C ILE A 200 -21.39 -3.59 15.76
N ASP A 201 -20.52 -4.57 16.03
CA ASP A 201 -20.49 -5.22 17.33
C ASP A 201 -20.09 -4.20 18.41
N THR A 202 -20.77 -4.24 19.52
CA THR A 202 -20.39 -3.50 20.73
C THR A 202 -20.14 -4.54 21.82
N LEU A 203 -18.88 -4.79 22.13
CA LEU A 203 -18.45 -5.77 23.10
C LEU A 203 -18.15 -5.10 24.44
N SER A 204 -18.53 -5.74 25.54
CA SER A 204 -18.31 -5.24 26.88
C SER A 204 -18.14 -6.40 27.86
N GLU A 205 -17.27 -6.23 28.85
CA GLU A 205 -17.13 -7.20 29.93
C GLU A 205 -18.46 -7.37 30.68
N LEU A 206 -19.19 -6.30 30.91
CA LEU A 206 -20.52 -6.35 31.54
C LEU A 206 -21.55 -7.18 30.76
N LEU A 207 -21.35 -7.37 29.45
CA LEU A 207 -22.15 -8.24 28.58
C LEU A 207 -21.63 -9.68 28.54
N GLY A 208 -20.52 -9.98 29.24
CA GLY A 208 -19.86 -11.29 29.26
C GLY A 208 -18.92 -11.54 28.10
N ASP A 209 -18.58 -10.51 27.33
CA ASP A 209 -17.64 -10.61 26.22
C ASP A 209 -16.18 -10.70 26.73
N ASN A 210 -15.30 -11.21 25.89
CA ASN A 210 -13.89 -11.44 26.23
C ASN A 210 -13.03 -11.53 24.97
N ALA A 211 -11.75 -11.81 25.14
CA ALA A 211 -10.78 -11.96 24.04
C ALA A 211 -11.20 -12.98 22.97
N ALA A 212 -11.83 -14.09 23.37
CA ALA A 212 -12.31 -15.09 22.41
C ALA A 212 -13.47 -14.55 21.55
N THR A 213 -14.34 -13.71 22.13
CA THR A 213 -15.39 -13.01 21.37
C THR A 213 -14.76 -12.08 20.32
N VAL A 214 -13.74 -11.31 20.70
CA VAL A 214 -13.01 -10.41 19.75
C VAL A 214 -12.40 -11.22 18.61
N ILE A 215 -11.66 -12.29 18.91
CA ILE A 215 -11.04 -13.15 17.89
C ILE A 215 -12.09 -13.71 16.93
N ASN A 216 -13.23 -14.17 17.45
CA ASN A 216 -14.32 -14.67 16.62
C ASN A 216 -14.88 -13.59 15.69
N ARG A 217 -15.10 -12.36 16.18
CA ARG A 217 -15.57 -11.23 15.34
C ARG A 217 -14.56 -10.86 14.26
N VAL A 218 -13.27 -10.79 14.60
CA VAL A 218 -12.19 -10.53 13.65
C VAL A 218 -12.14 -11.61 12.56
N ASN A 219 -12.28 -12.89 12.93
CA ASN A 219 -12.28 -14.00 11.98
C ASN A 219 -13.47 -13.96 11.01
N GLN A 220 -14.60 -13.41 11.42
CA GLN A 220 -15.75 -13.15 10.54
C GLN A 220 -15.51 -12.00 9.57
N GLY A 221 -14.48 -11.17 9.78
CA GLY A 221 -14.15 -9.99 8.99
C GLY A 221 -14.74 -8.70 9.57
N ARG A 222 -13.87 -7.78 9.93
CA ARG A 222 -14.18 -6.43 10.40
C ARG A 222 -13.20 -5.45 9.78
N ALA A 223 -13.68 -4.31 9.29
CA ALA A 223 -12.83 -3.23 8.77
C ALA A 223 -12.11 -2.51 9.91
N PHE A 224 -12.79 -2.36 11.05
CA PHE A 224 -12.23 -1.70 12.24
C PHE A 224 -12.38 -2.56 13.48
N VAL A 225 -11.35 -2.50 14.33
CA VAL A 225 -11.40 -2.94 15.72
C VAL A 225 -10.99 -1.75 16.59
N LEU A 226 -11.87 -1.29 17.47
CA LEU A 226 -11.61 -0.20 18.40
C LEU A 226 -11.64 -0.75 19.83
N TYR A 227 -10.58 -0.48 20.58
CA TYR A 227 -10.51 -0.78 22.01
C TYR A 227 -10.47 0.50 22.86
N ARG A 228 -11.38 0.58 23.83
CA ARG A 228 -11.37 1.57 24.91
C ARG A 228 -11.43 0.86 26.26
N GLY A 229 -10.52 1.19 27.14
CA GLY A 229 -10.35 0.56 28.44
C GLY A 229 -8.96 0.76 28.99
N VAL A 230 -8.60 0.01 30.00
CA VAL A 230 -7.25 -0.02 30.57
C VAL A 230 -6.39 -1.05 29.81
N GLY A 231 -5.08 -0.83 29.78
CA GLY A 231 -4.12 -1.75 29.18
C GLY A 231 -2.70 -1.21 29.29
N THR A 232 -1.73 -2.13 29.33
CA THR A 232 -0.29 -1.83 29.27
C THR A 232 0.39 -2.99 28.55
N ASN A 233 1.08 -2.73 27.46
CA ASN A 233 1.63 -3.73 26.53
C ASN A 233 0.58 -4.62 25.84
N ASN A 234 -0.59 -4.78 26.41
CA ASN A 234 -1.78 -5.44 25.85
C ASN A 234 -3.04 -4.78 26.41
N TRP A 235 -4.18 -5.11 25.84
CA TRP A 235 -5.47 -4.82 26.43
C TRP A 235 -5.63 -5.63 27.71
N ASP A 236 -6.30 -5.07 28.69
CA ASP A 236 -6.44 -5.71 29.98
C ASP A 236 -7.49 -6.84 29.96
N TYR A 237 -7.45 -7.70 30.97
CA TYR A 237 -8.46 -8.76 31.14
C TYR A 237 -9.87 -8.16 31.22
N PRO A 238 -10.90 -8.77 30.59
CA PRO A 238 -10.89 -10.06 29.89
C PRO A 238 -10.55 -9.98 28.38
N PHE A 239 -10.16 -8.80 27.88
CA PHE A 239 -9.89 -8.55 26.46
C PHE A 239 -8.41 -8.65 26.06
N SER A 240 -7.58 -9.35 26.85
CA SER A 240 -6.16 -9.59 26.52
C SER A 240 -6.04 -10.48 25.28
N VAL A 241 -6.09 -9.86 24.09
CA VAL A 241 -6.07 -10.56 22.81
C VAL A 241 -4.67 -10.98 22.43
N GLU A 242 -4.53 -12.22 21.95
CA GLU A 242 -3.34 -12.71 21.26
C GLU A 242 -3.61 -12.77 19.73
N PRO A 243 -3.11 -11.80 18.95
CA PRO A 243 -3.40 -11.69 17.53
C PRO A 243 -3.03 -12.92 16.69
N ASN A 244 -2.06 -13.72 17.13
CA ASN A 244 -1.66 -14.97 16.48
C ASN A 244 -2.77 -16.05 16.48
N GLN A 245 -3.82 -15.89 17.28
CA GLN A 245 -5.00 -16.76 17.27
C GLN A 245 -6.02 -16.40 16.19
N THR A 246 -5.85 -15.25 15.50
CA THR A 246 -6.74 -14.86 14.40
C THR A 246 -6.57 -15.78 13.20
N GLN A 247 -7.68 -15.99 12.47
CA GLN A 247 -7.76 -16.78 11.24
C GLN A 247 -8.53 -15.99 10.15
N ASN A 248 -8.39 -14.66 10.17
CA ASN A 248 -9.15 -13.75 9.33
C ASN A 248 -8.66 -13.64 7.88
N GLY A 249 -7.53 -14.28 7.53
CA GLY A 249 -7.00 -14.25 6.17
C GLY A 249 -6.73 -12.83 5.70
N THR A 250 -7.26 -12.50 4.53
CA THR A 250 -7.13 -11.20 3.87
C THR A 250 -8.11 -10.12 4.36
N LYS A 251 -9.04 -10.46 5.27
CA LYS A 251 -9.96 -9.51 5.91
C LYS A 251 -9.25 -8.79 7.05
N LEU A 252 -8.37 -7.87 6.72
CA LEU A 252 -7.39 -7.26 7.62
C LEU A 252 -7.91 -5.94 8.22
N PRO A 253 -8.32 -5.89 9.51
CA PRO A 253 -8.80 -4.66 10.14
C PRO A 253 -7.72 -3.60 10.30
N ILE A 254 -8.17 -2.35 10.39
CA ILE A 254 -7.45 -1.27 11.05
C ILE A 254 -7.82 -1.32 12.54
N VAL A 255 -6.81 -1.41 13.40
CA VAL A 255 -6.99 -1.55 14.85
C VAL A 255 -6.62 -0.25 15.56
N LEU A 256 -7.54 0.27 16.36
CA LEU A 256 -7.31 1.44 17.21
C LEU A 256 -7.26 1.00 18.66
N SER A 257 -6.19 1.35 19.34
CA SER A 257 -6.01 1.08 20.77
C SER A 257 -5.78 2.40 21.52
N CYS A 258 -6.88 2.99 21.95
CA CYS A 258 -6.80 4.25 22.69
C CYS A 258 -6.73 3.98 24.20
N THR A 259 -5.63 3.34 24.61
CA THR A 259 -5.27 2.98 25.99
C THR A 259 -3.76 3.12 26.23
N CYS A 260 -3.26 2.82 27.44
CA CYS A 260 -1.83 2.98 27.77
C CYS A 260 -0.92 2.02 26.99
N GLY A 261 0.26 2.52 26.59
CA GLY A 261 1.47 1.75 26.29
C GLY A 261 1.32 0.46 25.47
N THR A 262 0.38 0.41 24.52
CA THR A 262 0.21 -0.77 23.65
C THR A 262 1.13 -0.78 22.42
N LEU A 263 1.98 0.24 22.29
CA LEU A 263 3.10 0.24 21.36
C LEU A 263 4.41 0.09 22.16
N GLY A 264 5.18 -0.93 21.82
CA GLY A 264 6.45 -1.23 22.49
C GLY A 264 7.57 -0.27 22.08
N THR A 265 8.42 0.04 23.04
CA THR A 265 9.61 0.87 22.82
C THR A 265 10.90 0.06 23.03
N GLY A 266 10.77 -1.21 23.37
CA GLY A 266 11.84 -2.13 23.69
C GLY A 266 12.08 -3.21 22.61
N SER A 267 12.75 -4.29 23.04
CA SER A 267 13.10 -5.41 22.16
C SER A 267 12.00 -6.48 22.03
N SER A 268 10.95 -6.41 22.85
CA SER A 268 9.83 -7.38 22.81
C SER A 268 8.62 -6.76 22.14
N PRO A 269 7.96 -7.48 21.21
CA PRO A 269 6.79 -6.96 20.52
C PRO A 269 5.62 -6.69 21.48
N ALA A 270 5.05 -5.49 21.43
CA ALA A 270 3.81 -5.15 22.12
C ALA A 270 2.59 -5.56 21.26
N THR A 271 1.37 -5.30 21.78
CA THR A 271 0.13 -5.67 21.08
C THR A 271 0.02 -5.05 19.69
N ALA A 272 0.41 -3.77 19.50
CA ALA A 272 0.41 -3.10 18.21
C ALA A 272 1.24 -3.85 17.17
N GLU A 273 2.46 -4.23 17.55
CA GLU A 273 3.36 -4.97 16.67
C GLU A 273 2.83 -6.37 16.36
N ARG A 274 2.31 -7.07 17.38
CA ARG A 274 1.76 -8.42 17.18
C ARG A 274 0.57 -8.44 16.21
N TRP A 275 -0.31 -7.43 16.23
CA TRP A 275 -1.38 -7.31 15.22
C TRP A 275 -0.83 -7.15 13.81
N LEU A 276 0.21 -6.34 13.65
CA LEU A 276 0.83 -6.10 12.35
C LEU A 276 1.66 -7.30 11.87
N LEU A 277 2.43 -7.95 12.77
CA LEU A 277 3.37 -9.02 12.43
C LEU A 277 2.72 -10.40 12.27
N THR A 278 1.48 -10.58 12.76
CA THR A 278 0.78 -11.88 12.70
C THR A 278 0.54 -12.34 11.28
N GLY A 279 0.80 -13.62 11.02
CA GLY A 279 0.69 -14.27 9.72
C GLY A 279 2.04 -14.68 9.13
N SER A 280 2.05 -14.86 7.83
CA SER A 280 3.25 -15.08 7.03
C SER A 280 3.07 -14.43 5.66
N PRO A 281 4.13 -14.37 4.81
CA PRO A 281 3.99 -13.81 3.46
C PRO A 281 2.95 -14.50 2.58
N THR A 282 2.60 -15.77 2.87
CA THR A 282 1.61 -16.54 2.10
C THR A 282 0.29 -16.78 2.84
N LEU A 283 0.24 -16.50 4.15
CA LEU A 283 -0.94 -16.69 5.00
C LEU A 283 -1.14 -15.44 5.86
N PRO A 284 -1.68 -14.37 5.28
CA PRO A 284 -1.91 -13.13 6.00
C PRO A 284 -2.96 -13.31 7.11
N ARG A 285 -2.76 -12.64 8.24
CA ARG A 285 -3.67 -12.63 9.39
C ARG A 285 -3.42 -11.36 10.23
N GLY A 286 -4.25 -11.11 11.23
CA GLY A 286 -4.12 -9.96 12.11
C GLY A 286 -4.68 -8.69 11.48
N GLY A 287 -3.96 -7.56 11.53
CA GLY A 287 -4.40 -6.26 11.01
C GLY A 287 -3.52 -5.71 9.89
N ALA A 288 -4.04 -4.78 9.09
CA ALA A 288 -3.30 -4.03 8.09
C ALA A 288 -2.58 -2.82 8.69
N GLY A 289 -3.11 -2.26 9.79
CA GLY A 289 -2.55 -1.12 10.51
C GLY A 289 -3.03 -1.10 11.95
N TYR A 290 -2.28 -0.39 12.79
CA TYR A 290 -2.58 -0.24 14.21
C TYR A 290 -2.25 1.20 14.66
N PHE A 291 -3.20 1.85 15.34
CA PHE A 291 -2.99 3.16 15.93
C PHE A 291 -2.91 3.04 17.45
N ALA A 292 -1.76 3.33 18.02
CA ALA A 292 -1.45 3.11 19.42
C ALA A 292 -0.50 4.16 19.99
N THR A 293 -0.35 4.15 21.31
CA THR A 293 0.52 5.09 22.00
C THR A 293 1.65 4.38 22.78
N THR A 294 2.77 5.08 22.89
CA THR A 294 3.89 4.74 23.78
C THR A 294 3.72 5.32 25.18
N THR A 295 2.72 6.21 25.40
CA THR A 295 2.49 6.92 26.66
C THR A 295 1.74 6.05 27.67
N SER A 296 1.98 6.33 28.95
CA SER A 296 1.24 5.76 30.08
C SER A 296 0.92 6.87 31.07
N GLY A 297 -0.23 6.79 31.74
CA GLY A 297 -0.62 7.81 32.72
C GLY A 297 -1.91 7.48 33.41
N PHE A 298 -2.20 8.18 34.49
CA PHE A 298 -3.43 8.07 35.25
C PHE A 298 -4.37 9.25 34.94
N SER A 299 -5.68 8.98 34.97
CA SER A 299 -6.73 9.99 34.79
C SER A 299 -6.66 10.75 33.45
N ILE A 300 -6.18 10.08 32.39
CA ILE A 300 -6.01 10.65 31.04
C ILE A 300 -7.01 10.06 30.02
N ALA A 301 -8.06 9.38 30.48
CA ALA A 301 -9.06 8.78 29.59
C ALA A 301 -9.71 9.81 28.66
N HIS A 302 -9.90 11.06 29.12
CA HIS A 302 -10.43 12.16 28.32
C HIS A 302 -9.50 12.61 27.18
N LEU A 303 -8.17 12.56 27.39
CA LEU A 303 -7.18 12.87 26.34
C LEU A 303 -7.24 11.83 25.22
N ARG A 304 -7.29 10.56 25.60
CA ARG A 304 -7.40 9.45 24.65
C ARG A 304 -8.77 9.37 23.99
N SER A 305 -9.80 9.85 24.66
CA SER A 305 -11.12 10.09 24.06
C SER A 305 -11.01 11.08 22.89
N ALA A 306 -10.27 12.17 23.08
CA ALA A 306 -10.05 13.14 22.02
C ALA A 306 -9.33 12.52 20.81
N VAL A 307 -8.27 11.73 21.04
CA VAL A 307 -7.56 11.02 19.97
C VAL A 307 -8.50 10.06 19.23
N CYS A 308 -9.26 9.24 19.97
CA CYS A 308 -10.22 8.30 19.41
C CYS A 308 -11.26 9.00 18.53
N LYS A 309 -11.91 10.05 19.05
CA LYS A 309 -12.94 10.81 18.32
C LYS A 309 -12.35 11.51 17.11
N GLY A 310 -11.17 12.14 17.24
CA GLY A 310 -10.49 12.84 16.15
C GLY A 310 -10.17 11.94 14.97
N PHE A 311 -9.76 10.70 15.21
CA PHE A 311 -9.53 9.71 14.14
C PHE A 311 -10.81 9.47 13.31
N PHE A 312 -11.93 9.21 13.96
CA PHE A 312 -13.19 8.93 13.26
C PHE A 312 -13.81 10.19 12.63
N ILE A 313 -13.63 11.36 13.23
CA ILE A 313 -14.02 12.65 12.63
C ILE A 313 -13.24 12.86 11.33
N ALA A 314 -11.92 12.76 11.38
CA ALA A 314 -11.07 12.92 10.19
C ALA A 314 -11.51 11.98 9.05
N LEU A 315 -11.76 10.71 9.36
CA LEU A 315 -12.11 9.71 8.35
C LEU A 315 -13.53 9.87 7.78
N PHE A 316 -14.54 10.11 8.63
CA PHE A 316 -15.95 10.05 8.25
C PHE A 316 -16.63 11.42 8.05
N GLN A 317 -16.11 12.48 8.66
CA GLN A 317 -16.64 13.85 8.50
C GLN A 317 -15.77 14.71 7.62
N ASP A 318 -14.43 14.71 7.86
CA ASP A 318 -13.48 15.51 7.07
C ASP A 318 -13.03 14.78 5.78
N HIS A 319 -13.51 13.55 5.60
CA HIS A 319 -13.26 12.72 4.42
C HIS A 319 -11.79 12.47 4.10
N LYS A 320 -10.94 12.45 5.13
CA LYS A 320 -9.54 12.03 4.99
C LYS A 320 -9.47 10.60 4.45
N ARG A 321 -8.44 10.32 3.64
CA ARG A 321 -8.39 9.07 2.85
C ARG A 321 -7.41 8.07 3.40
N THR A 322 -6.25 8.56 3.86
CA THR A 322 -5.13 7.69 4.24
C THR A 322 -5.10 7.40 5.74
N PHE A 323 -4.45 6.31 6.10
CA PHE A 323 -4.28 5.92 7.49
C PHE A 323 -3.49 6.98 8.28
N GLY A 324 -2.45 7.57 7.67
CA GLY A 324 -1.68 8.65 8.27
C GLY A 324 -2.54 9.90 8.56
N GLU A 325 -3.40 10.30 7.61
CA GLU A 325 -4.31 11.46 7.80
C GLU A 325 -5.32 11.21 8.92
N ALA A 326 -5.90 10.02 9.00
CA ALA A 326 -6.85 9.69 10.06
C ALA A 326 -6.17 9.67 11.44
N CYS A 327 -4.97 9.11 11.54
CA CYS A 327 -4.15 9.12 12.75
C CYS A 327 -3.76 10.55 13.17
N GLU A 328 -3.38 11.39 12.20
CA GLU A 328 -3.06 12.79 12.46
C GLU A 328 -4.28 13.57 12.97
N GLY A 329 -5.47 13.32 12.40
CA GLY A 329 -6.72 13.87 12.90
C GLY A 329 -6.95 13.57 14.39
N GLY A 330 -6.63 12.37 14.84
CA GLY A 330 -6.65 12.00 16.26
C GLY A 330 -5.65 12.82 17.10
N ARG A 331 -4.40 12.92 16.64
CA ARG A 331 -3.33 13.69 17.32
C ARG A 331 -3.66 15.18 17.40
N VAL A 332 -4.08 15.77 16.29
CA VAL A 332 -4.46 17.19 16.22
C VAL A 332 -5.65 17.48 17.15
N ASN A 333 -6.64 16.60 17.21
CA ASN A 333 -7.82 16.81 18.05
C ASN A 333 -7.49 16.84 19.55
N VAL A 334 -6.60 15.98 20.05
CA VAL A 334 -6.19 16.01 21.47
C VAL A 334 -5.39 17.28 21.80
N TYR A 335 -4.55 17.72 20.88
CA TYR A 335 -3.82 18.96 21.08
C TYR A 335 -4.75 20.18 21.09
N ASN A 336 -5.65 20.28 20.14
CA ASN A 336 -6.59 21.41 20.03
C ASN A 336 -7.54 21.51 21.23
N LEU A 337 -8.00 20.37 21.78
CA LEU A 337 -8.92 20.36 22.91
C LEU A 337 -8.23 20.54 24.27
N TYR A 338 -7.02 20.01 24.42
CA TYR A 338 -6.38 19.88 25.73
C TYR A 338 -4.93 20.38 25.79
N ASN A 339 -4.38 20.83 24.67
CA ASN A 339 -2.98 21.24 24.55
C ASN A 339 -1.99 20.14 25.02
N SER A 340 -2.37 18.86 24.82
CA SER A 340 -1.56 17.74 25.27
C SER A 340 -0.48 17.38 24.25
N THR A 341 0.73 17.87 24.47
CA THR A 341 1.88 17.55 23.64
C THR A 341 2.36 16.11 23.82
N THR A 342 2.19 15.54 25.02
CA THR A 342 2.59 14.17 25.35
C THR A 342 1.72 13.15 24.59
N GLU A 343 0.39 13.29 24.63
CA GLU A 343 -0.49 12.39 23.89
C GLU A 343 -0.39 12.61 22.38
N TYR A 344 -0.22 13.85 21.89
CA TYR A 344 0.04 14.12 20.48
C TYR A 344 1.26 13.34 19.97
N ARG A 345 2.40 13.44 20.69
CA ARG A 345 3.67 12.78 20.33
C ARG A 345 3.66 11.28 20.56
N GLY A 346 2.94 10.80 21.56
CA GLY A 346 2.95 9.40 21.96
C GLY A 346 2.16 8.49 21.02
N PHE A 347 1.11 8.99 20.37
CA PHE A 347 0.34 8.20 19.42
C PHE A 347 1.07 8.07 18.08
N THR A 348 1.25 6.83 17.63
CA THR A 348 2.02 6.46 16.45
C THR A 348 1.19 5.65 15.47
N THR A 349 1.32 5.93 14.19
CA THR A 349 0.78 5.14 13.08
C THR A 349 1.67 3.91 12.87
N VAL A 350 1.23 2.73 13.29
CA VAL A 350 1.94 1.46 13.09
C VAL A 350 1.37 0.80 11.84
N GLY A 351 2.06 0.98 10.73
CA GLY A 351 1.61 0.62 9.39
C GLY A 351 2.05 1.66 8.36
N ASP A 352 1.54 1.53 7.16
CA ASP A 352 1.82 2.44 6.04
C ASP A 352 0.95 3.71 6.12
N PRO A 353 1.54 4.91 6.28
CA PRO A 353 0.79 6.15 6.43
C PRO A 353 0.03 6.55 5.16
N ALA A 354 0.49 6.12 3.99
CA ALA A 354 -0.14 6.41 2.70
C ALA A 354 -1.14 5.32 2.25
N MET A 355 -1.44 4.33 3.12
CA MET A 355 -2.43 3.31 2.84
C MET A 355 -3.84 3.94 2.91
N GLU A 356 -4.60 3.83 1.82
CA GLU A 356 -5.99 4.29 1.80
C GLU A 356 -6.88 3.36 2.63
N ILE A 357 -7.71 3.93 3.51
CA ILE A 357 -8.63 3.17 4.35
C ILE A 357 -9.94 2.94 3.61
N TRP A 358 -10.38 1.70 3.54
CA TRP A 358 -11.71 1.36 3.06
C TRP A 358 -12.78 1.82 4.05
N THR A 359 -13.69 2.69 3.59
CA THR A 359 -14.83 3.20 4.36
C THR A 359 -16.17 2.75 3.80
N ALA A 360 -16.14 2.02 2.70
CA ALA A 360 -17.29 1.36 2.07
C ALA A 360 -16.80 0.11 1.33
N THR A 361 -17.70 -0.74 0.89
CA THR A 361 -17.38 -1.85 0.00
C THR A 361 -16.74 -1.35 -1.29
N PRO A 362 -15.54 -1.84 -1.66
CA PRO A 362 -14.85 -1.43 -2.89
C PRO A 362 -15.69 -1.71 -4.13
N LYS A 363 -15.66 -0.77 -5.09
CA LYS A 363 -16.41 -0.85 -6.33
C LYS A 363 -15.47 -0.78 -7.55
N PRO A 364 -15.84 -1.36 -8.70
CA PRO A 364 -15.01 -1.28 -9.90
C PRO A 364 -15.03 0.12 -10.50
N LEU A 365 -13.90 0.53 -11.08
CA LEU A 365 -13.78 1.68 -11.97
C LEU A 365 -14.11 1.28 -13.41
N GLN A 366 -14.64 2.23 -14.17
CA GLN A 366 -14.72 2.22 -15.63
C GLN A 366 -13.69 3.23 -16.12
N VAL A 367 -12.68 2.76 -16.84
CA VAL A 367 -11.58 3.61 -17.31
C VAL A 367 -11.48 3.48 -18.82
N ALA A 368 -11.59 4.61 -19.53
CA ALA A 368 -11.48 4.67 -20.97
C ALA A 368 -10.25 5.51 -21.38
N TYR A 369 -9.48 5.00 -22.32
CA TYR A 369 -8.26 5.62 -22.85
C TYR A 369 -7.93 5.02 -24.22
N ALA A 370 -6.96 5.60 -24.95
CA ALA A 370 -6.50 5.04 -26.20
C ALA A 370 -5.87 3.64 -25.99
N PRO A 371 -6.30 2.60 -26.72
CA PRO A 371 -5.82 1.23 -26.51
C PRO A 371 -4.35 1.04 -26.88
N GLU A 372 -3.78 1.93 -27.68
CA GLU A 372 -2.37 2.02 -28.04
C GLU A 372 -1.97 3.48 -28.27
N LEU A 373 -0.70 3.79 -28.19
CA LEU A 373 -0.11 5.07 -28.51
C LEU A 373 0.94 4.93 -29.62
N SER A 374 0.97 5.90 -30.52
CA SER A 374 2.05 6.07 -31.49
C SER A 374 3.19 6.89 -30.89
N LEU A 375 4.42 6.71 -31.38
CA LEU A 375 5.55 7.58 -31.03
C LEU A 375 5.34 9.05 -31.44
N THR A 376 4.37 9.33 -32.29
CA THR A 376 4.00 10.69 -32.72
C THR A 376 2.87 11.30 -31.91
N ASP A 377 2.26 10.54 -31.01
CA ASP A 377 1.23 11.07 -30.12
C ASP A 377 1.89 11.95 -29.05
N ASP A 378 1.30 13.11 -28.83
CA ASP A 378 1.75 14.11 -27.88
C ASP A 378 0.93 14.12 -26.59
N SER A 379 -0.15 13.32 -26.53
CA SER A 379 -1.06 13.34 -25.39
C SER A 379 -1.81 12.02 -25.20
N LEU A 380 -2.24 11.78 -23.95
CA LEU A 380 -3.14 10.71 -23.55
C LEU A 380 -4.28 11.29 -22.72
N VAL A 381 -5.50 11.07 -23.17
CA VAL A 381 -6.71 11.38 -22.40
C VAL A 381 -7.14 10.11 -21.65
N VAL A 382 -7.37 10.24 -20.35
CA VAL A 382 -7.94 9.17 -19.53
C VAL A 382 -9.25 9.65 -18.93
N GLN A 383 -10.33 8.92 -19.21
CA GLN A 383 -11.67 9.14 -18.67
C GLN A 383 -11.95 8.09 -17.59
N VAL A 384 -12.42 8.52 -16.42
CA VAL A 384 -12.72 7.67 -15.27
C VAL A 384 -14.16 7.88 -14.84
N ASP A 385 -14.93 6.79 -14.84
CA ASP A 385 -16.33 6.80 -14.45
C ASP A 385 -16.62 5.69 -13.41
N HIS A 386 -17.72 5.81 -12.68
CA HIS A 386 -18.34 4.75 -11.92
C HIS A 386 -19.85 4.72 -12.21
N GLN A 387 -20.35 3.59 -12.75
CA GLN A 387 -21.76 3.43 -13.14
C GLN A 387 -22.23 4.57 -14.10
N GLU A 388 -21.40 4.89 -15.10
CA GLU A 388 -21.66 5.95 -16.10
C GLU A 388 -21.70 7.38 -15.51
N VAL A 389 -21.26 7.55 -14.26
CA VAL A 389 -21.10 8.87 -13.62
C VAL A 389 -19.63 9.24 -13.58
N PRO A 390 -19.24 10.40 -14.16
CA PRO A 390 -17.88 10.89 -14.09
C PRO A 390 -17.33 10.94 -12.65
N LEU A 391 -16.11 10.45 -12.46
CA LEU A 391 -15.48 10.39 -11.14
C LEU A 391 -14.39 11.46 -11.03
N GLU A 392 -14.73 12.54 -10.32
CA GLU A 392 -13.77 13.60 -9.96
C GLU A 392 -12.77 13.12 -8.91
N SER A 393 -11.55 13.67 -8.96
CA SER A 393 -10.48 13.40 -7.99
C SER A 393 -10.01 11.94 -7.94
N ALA A 394 -10.17 11.16 -9.01
CA ALA A 394 -9.46 9.91 -9.19
C ALA A 394 -7.98 10.21 -9.49
N LEU A 395 -7.07 9.56 -8.78
CA LEU A 395 -5.63 9.68 -9.03
C LEU A 395 -5.26 8.76 -10.19
N VAL A 396 -4.74 9.34 -11.25
CA VAL A 396 -4.25 8.64 -12.44
C VAL A 396 -2.73 8.80 -12.51
N CYS A 397 -2.03 7.71 -12.75
CA CYS A 397 -0.58 7.71 -12.96
C CYS A 397 -0.22 6.92 -14.21
N VAL A 398 0.67 7.46 -15.02
CA VAL A 398 1.25 6.82 -16.20
C VAL A 398 2.77 6.77 -16.09
N LEU A 399 3.34 5.61 -16.44
CA LEU A 399 4.78 5.36 -16.41
C LEU A 399 5.21 4.70 -17.72
N LEU A 400 6.25 5.24 -18.35
CA LEU A 400 6.91 4.60 -19.47
C LEU A 400 8.42 4.59 -19.22
N ASP A 401 8.93 3.44 -18.79
CA ASP A 401 10.32 3.26 -18.38
C ASP A 401 10.78 4.35 -17.38
N THR A 402 11.93 4.98 -17.63
CA THR A 402 12.46 6.12 -16.86
C THR A 402 12.12 7.48 -17.47
N LEU A 403 11.46 7.49 -18.63
CA LEU A 403 11.23 8.70 -19.43
C LEU A 403 9.93 9.43 -19.08
N VAL A 404 8.86 8.66 -18.79
CA VAL A 404 7.58 9.25 -18.44
C VAL A 404 7.21 8.81 -17.03
N TYR A 405 7.01 9.77 -16.17
CA TYR A 405 6.38 9.62 -14.86
C TYR A 405 5.46 10.80 -14.63
N GLU A 406 4.20 10.63 -15.02
CA GLU A 406 3.19 11.65 -14.87
C GLU A 406 2.04 11.15 -14.00
N TYR A 407 1.48 12.02 -13.17
CA TYR A 407 0.33 11.73 -12.35
C TYR A 407 -0.51 12.99 -12.13
N GLY A 408 -1.79 12.78 -11.88
CA GLY A 408 -2.71 13.87 -11.59
C GLY A 408 -4.09 13.37 -11.22
N TYR A 409 -5.00 14.29 -10.97
CA TYR A 409 -6.37 13.98 -10.58
C TYR A 409 -7.34 14.33 -11.70
N THR A 410 -8.36 13.49 -11.88
CA THR A 410 -9.45 13.77 -12.81
C THR A 410 -10.24 14.99 -12.37
N ASP A 411 -10.73 15.75 -13.34
CA ASP A 411 -11.59 16.91 -13.15
C ASP A 411 -13.07 16.52 -12.86
N SER A 412 -13.97 17.51 -12.80
CA SER A 412 -15.40 17.29 -12.58
C SER A 412 -16.11 16.52 -13.69
N TYR A 413 -15.47 16.37 -14.84
CA TYR A 413 -15.94 15.53 -15.95
C TYR A 413 -15.35 14.12 -15.92
N GLY A 414 -14.57 13.79 -14.89
CA GLY A 414 -13.88 12.52 -14.76
C GLY A 414 -12.67 12.37 -15.68
N ALA A 415 -12.18 13.46 -16.29
CA ALA A 415 -11.12 13.43 -17.29
C ALA A 415 -9.79 13.96 -16.77
N ILE A 416 -8.69 13.42 -17.31
CA ILE A 416 -7.34 13.99 -17.20
C ILE A 416 -6.62 13.84 -18.53
N VAL A 417 -5.77 14.80 -18.87
CA VAL A 417 -4.91 14.79 -20.05
C VAL A 417 -3.46 14.84 -19.63
N PHE A 418 -2.67 13.88 -20.09
CA PHE A 418 -1.21 13.88 -19.98
C PHE A 418 -0.63 14.32 -21.32
N ASN A 419 0.38 15.21 -21.30
CA ASN A 419 1.09 15.65 -22.48
C ASN A 419 2.53 15.12 -22.44
N PHE A 420 3.05 14.67 -23.58
CA PHE A 420 4.35 14.03 -23.68
C PHE A 420 5.25 14.79 -24.67
N ASP A 421 6.47 15.10 -24.26
CA ASP A 421 7.47 15.68 -25.17
C ASP A 421 8.04 14.61 -26.13
N THR A 422 8.19 13.38 -25.65
CA THR A 422 8.75 12.26 -26.41
C THR A 422 8.27 10.94 -25.84
N LEU A 423 7.82 10.05 -26.72
CA LEU A 423 7.52 8.66 -26.39
C LEU A 423 8.58 7.74 -26.98
N VAL A 424 8.79 6.59 -26.34
CA VAL A 424 9.66 5.50 -26.80
C VAL A 424 8.85 4.22 -26.94
N PRO A 425 9.26 3.27 -27.81
CA PRO A 425 8.57 1.99 -27.91
C PRO A 425 8.60 1.24 -26.57
N GLY A 426 7.46 0.70 -26.15
CA GLY A 426 7.36 -0.01 -24.89
C GLY A 426 5.92 -0.19 -24.44
N TYR A 427 5.73 -0.31 -23.13
CA TYR A 427 4.42 -0.43 -22.51
C TYR A 427 4.27 0.66 -21.45
N MET A 428 3.41 1.65 -21.73
CA MET A 428 3.05 2.65 -20.74
C MET A 428 2.12 2.04 -19.70
N GLN A 429 2.57 1.95 -18.47
CA GLN A 429 1.75 1.45 -17.36
C GLN A 429 0.76 2.52 -16.94
N LEU A 430 -0.51 2.16 -16.86
CA LEU A 430 -1.60 2.99 -16.37
C LEU A 430 -2.08 2.46 -15.02
N THR A 431 -2.21 3.33 -14.05
CA THR A 431 -2.82 3.02 -12.75
C THR A 431 -3.82 4.09 -12.39
N VAL A 432 -5.05 3.68 -12.05
CA VAL A 432 -6.09 4.59 -11.58
C VAL A 432 -6.57 4.13 -10.22
N THR A 433 -6.58 5.05 -9.25
CA THR A 433 -7.08 4.82 -7.89
C THR A 433 -8.06 5.90 -7.49
N ALA A 434 -9.08 5.52 -6.74
CA ALA A 434 -10.03 6.48 -6.17
C ALA A 434 -10.60 5.92 -4.86
N ARG A 435 -11.14 6.82 -4.01
CA ARG A 435 -11.69 6.44 -2.72
C ARG A 435 -12.74 5.34 -2.84
N ASN A 436 -12.57 4.24 -2.11
CA ASN A 436 -13.45 3.07 -2.13
C ASN A 436 -13.62 2.44 -3.53
N MET A 437 -12.66 2.62 -4.42
CA MET A 437 -12.64 1.97 -5.73
C MET A 437 -11.50 0.97 -5.82
N ILE A 438 -11.76 -0.15 -6.47
CA ILE A 438 -10.74 -1.16 -6.78
C ILE A 438 -9.74 -0.51 -7.73
N PRO A 439 -8.43 -0.55 -7.46
CA PRO A 439 -7.43 -0.02 -8.37
C PRO A 439 -7.55 -0.61 -9.77
N HIS A 440 -7.58 0.23 -10.80
CA HIS A 440 -7.46 -0.18 -12.19
C HIS A 440 -5.99 -0.15 -12.59
N LEU A 441 -5.49 -1.27 -13.11
CA LEU A 441 -4.12 -1.43 -13.58
C LEU A 441 -4.13 -1.97 -15.00
N ASP A 442 -3.44 -1.26 -15.89
CA ASP A 442 -3.30 -1.70 -17.28
C ASP A 442 -1.94 -1.28 -17.85
N SER A 443 -1.67 -1.70 -19.08
CA SER A 443 -0.47 -1.30 -19.83
C SER A 443 -0.84 -1.01 -21.29
N ILE A 444 -0.53 0.19 -21.75
CA ILE A 444 -0.84 0.70 -23.09
C ILE A 444 0.40 0.50 -23.97
N PRO A 445 0.34 -0.27 -25.06
CA PRO A 445 1.47 -0.40 -25.96
C PRO A 445 1.79 0.95 -26.62
N VAL A 446 3.08 1.28 -26.69
CA VAL A 446 3.61 2.45 -27.40
C VAL A 446 4.42 1.93 -28.58
N THR A 447 3.95 2.17 -29.79
CA THR A 447 4.50 1.56 -31.00
C THR A 447 4.90 2.58 -32.05
N ASN A 448 5.80 2.18 -32.96
CA ASN A 448 6.16 3.01 -34.11
C ASN A 448 5.16 2.78 -35.25
N THR A 449 3.93 3.25 -35.05
CA THR A 449 2.96 3.24 -36.16
C THR A 449 3.21 4.45 -37.06
N SER A 450 4.08 4.28 -38.06
CA SER A 450 4.00 5.17 -39.23
C SER A 450 2.68 4.86 -39.92
N VAL A 451 1.73 5.78 -39.83
CA VAL A 451 0.50 5.71 -40.63
C VAL A 451 0.90 5.79 -42.10
N ASN A 452 1.07 4.66 -42.75
CA ASN A 452 0.86 4.59 -44.19
C ASN A 452 -0.64 4.57 -44.44
N GLU A 453 -1.22 5.75 -44.67
CA GLU A 453 -2.48 5.80 -45.37
C GLU A 453 -2.31 5.08 -46.71
N THR A 454 -2.73 3.87 -46.81
CA THR A 454 -3.44 3.29 -47.97
C THR A 454 -3.72 1.79 -47.71
N THR A 455 -4.95 1.50 -47.82
CA THR A 455 -5.60 0.22 -48.07
C THR A 455 -6.37 -0.34 -46.86
N GLN A 456 -7.67 -0.10 -46.89
CA GLN A 456 -8.65 -1.01 -46.28
C GLN A 456 -8.32 -2.44 -46.71
N LEU A 457 -7.86 -3.24 -45.73
CA LEU A 457 -7.98 -4.66 -45.77
C LEU A 457 -8.48 -5.10 -44.41
N THR A 458 -9.78 -5.35 -44.35
CA THR A 458 -10.40 -6.20 -43.36
C THR A 458 -9.65 -7.53 -43.30
N THR A 459 -8.92 -7.80 -42.20
CA THR A 459 -8.49 -9.17 -41.90
C THR A 459 -8.30 -9.34 -40.42
N ASP A 460 -9.17 -10.11 -39.85
CA ASP A 460 -9.02 -10.91 -38.64
C ASP A 460 -7.68 -11.68 -38.67
N HIS A 461 -6.66 -11.22 -37.94
CA HIS A 461 -5.37 -11.95 -37.82
C HIS A 461 -4.91 -11.97 -36.36
N GLN A 462 -5.78 -12.34 -35.45
CA GLN A 462 -5.35 -12.70 -34.10
C GLN A 462 -5.00 -14.20 -34.05
N ILE A 463 -3.75 -14.49 -33.61
CA ILE A 463 -3.40 -15.86 -33.23
C ILE A 463 -4.13 -16.17 -31.94
N GLY A 464 -5.13 -17.03 -32.02
CA GLY A 464 -5.83 -17.49 -30.82
C GLY A 464 -4.92 -18.43 -30.03
N ILE A 465 -4.55 -18.06 -28.80
CA ILE A 465 -3.83 -18.93 -27.87
C ILE A 465 -4.80 -19.36 -26.77
N THR A 466 -4.83 -20.64 -26.47
CA THR A 466 -5.56 -21.18 -25.32
C THR A 466 -4.67 -22.11 -24.51
N VAL A 467 -4.77 -22.02 -23.17
CA VAL A 467 -4.00 -22.83 -22.22
C VAL A 467 -4.97 -23.60 -21.35
N ALA A 468 -4.90 -24.93 -21.40
CA ALA A 468 -5.81 -25.78 -20.61
C ALA A 468 -5.13 -27.10 -20.20
N PRO A 469 -5.23 -27.53 -18.92
CA PRO A 469 -5.83 -26.81 -17.81
C PRO A 469 -5.01 -25.58 -17.35
N ASN A 470 -5.66 -24.52 -16.91
CA ASN A 470 -5.04 -23.36 -16.28
C ASN A 470 -5.99 -22.84 -15.19
N PRO A 471 -5.65 -22.96 -13.89
CA PRO A 471 -4.38 -23.48 -13.31
C PRO A 471 -4.14 -24.99 -13.52
N PHE A 472 -2.87 -25.43 -13.41
CA PHE A 472 -2.48 -26.82 -13.54
C PHE A 472 -1.52 -27.29 -12.43
N HIS A 473 -1.46 -28.64 -12.18
CA HIS A 473 -0.57 -29.26 -11.22
C HIS A 473 0.64 -29.98 -11.86
N TYR A 474 0.41 -30.71 -12.95
CA TYR A 474 1.44 -31.56 -13.55
C TYR A 474 1.86 -31.09 -14.92
N GLN A 475 0.89 -30.80 -15.79
CA GLN A 475 1.14 -30.32 -17.16
C GLN A 475 -0.07 -29.52 -17.67
N THR A 476 0.18 -28.68 -18.67
CA THR A 476 -0.84 -27.93 -19.39
C THR A 476 -0.56 -27.92 -20.88
N ASP A 477 -1.61 -27.94 -21.69
CA ASP A 477 -1.53 -27.83 -23.14
C ASP A 477 -1.74 -26.40 -23.59
N ILE A 478 -0.77 -25.92 -24.37
CA ILE A 478 -0.81 -24.61 -25.02
C ILE A 478 -1.22 -24.85 -26.46
N ARG A 479 -2.45 -24.50 -26.81
CA ARG A 479 -3.02 -24.64 -28.15
C ARG A 479 -3.02 -23.30 -28.84
N TYR A 480 -2.64 -23.26 -30.10
CA TYR A 480 -2.63 -22.04 -30.91
C TYR A 480 -3.11 -22.30 -32.32
N GLN A 481 -3.76 -21.28 -32.89
CA GLN A 481 -4.28 -21.29 -34.22
C GLN A 481 -3.62 -20.19 -35.05
N ILE A 482 -2.98 -20.57 -36.16
CA ILE A 482 -2.30 -19.64 -37.07
C ILE A 482 -3.28 -19.31 -38.19
N PRO A 483 -3.57 -18.01 -38.45
CA PRO A 483 -4.41 -17.59 -39.56
C PRO A 483 -3.81 -17.98 -40.93
N ASP A 484 -4.66 -18.31 -41.90
CA ASP A 484 -4.22 -18.63 -43.27
C ASP A 484 -3.90 -17.32 -44.03
N ASN A 485 -2.66 -16.89 -43.99
CA ASN A 485 -2.19 -15.66 -44.65
C ASN A 485 -1.57 -15.91 -46.04
N GLY A 486 -1.81 -17.06 -46.66
CA GLY A 486 -1.33 -17.37 -48.03
C GLY A 486 0.15 -17.70 -48.15
N ILE A 487 0.90 -17.83 -47.04
CA ILE A 487 2.32 -18.18 -47.02
C ILE A 487 2.46 -19.71 -47.11
N LYS A 488 3.37 -20.18 -47.99
CA LYS A 488 3.59 -21.62 -48.21
C LYS A 488 3.97 -22.34 -46.92
N LYS A 489 3.25 -23.37 -46.58
CA LYS A 489 3.24 -24.19 -45.34
C LYS A 489 4.56 -24.85 -44.91
N SER A 490 5.63 -24.72 -45.67
CA SER A 490 6.87 -25.52 -45.45
C SER A 490 8.01 -24.79 -44.76
N GLU A 491 7.87 -23.51 -44.37
CA GLU A 491 9.04 -22.70 -43.95
C GLU A 491 8.87 -21.86 -42.69
N GLN A 492 7.72 -21.86 -42.02
CA GLN A 492 7.59 -21.11 -40.75
C GLN A 492 7.66 -22.04 -39.56
N VAL A 493 8.65 -21.79 -38.74
CA VAL A 493 8.87 -22.50 -37.48
C VAL A 493 8.68 -21.49 -36.36
N PHE A 494 7.64 -21.69 -35.56
CA PHE A 494 7.38 -20.87 -34.38
C PHE A 494 7.95 -21.55 -33.15
N ALA A 495 8.62 -20.80 -32.30
CA ALA A 495 9.08 -21.26 -31.00
C ALA A 495 8.20 -20.63 -29.89
N VAL A 496 7.75 -21.47 -28.97
CA VAL A 496 6.95 -21.06 -27.80
C VAL A 496 7.89 -20.96 -26.60
N GLY A 497 7.95 -19.80 -25.97
CA GLY A 497 8.72 -19.58 -24.75
C GLY A 497 7.84 -19.43 -23.51
N ILE A 498 8.28 -20.00 -22.39
CA ILE A 498 7.71 -19.77 -21.07
C ILE A 498 8.63 -18.81 -20.30
N TYR A 499 8.04 -17.80 -19.70
CA TYR A 499 8.71 -16.74 -18.96
C TYR A 499 8.23 -16.68 -17.52
N ASP A 500 9.10 -16.34 -16.59
CA ASP A 500 8.73 -16.03 -15.22
C ASP A 500 8.21 -14.59 -15.10
N VAL A 501 7.76 -14.21 -13.91
CA VAL A 501 7.21 -12.86 -13.63
C VAL A 501 8.23 -11.73 -13.81
N SER A 502 9.53 -12.03 -13.84
CA SER A 502 10.59 -11.05 -14.12
C SER A 502 10.84 -10.86 -15.63
N GLY A 503 10.12 -11.60 -16.48
CA GLY A 503 10.31 -11.61 -17.93
C GLY A 503 11.48 -12.46 -18.41
N ARG A 504 12.13 -13.21 -17.52
CA ARG A 504 13.20 -14.14 -17.88
C ARG A 504 12.60 -15.41 -18.46
N MET A 505 13.09 -15.84 -19.64
CA MET A 505 12.69 -17.11 -20.21
C MET A 505 13.21 -18.27 -19.35
N VAL A 506 12.29 -19.14 -18.93
CA VAL A 506 12.58 -20.31 -18.10
C VAL A 506 12.47 -21.62 -18.88
N ARG A 507 11.72 -21.64 -19.97
CA ARG A 507 11.59 -22.82 -20.84
C ARG A 507 11.41 -22.39 -22.29
N ASN A 508 12.21 -23.00 -23.18
CA ASN A 508 11.99 -22.97 -24.61
C ASN A 508 11.33 -24.30 -25.02
N LEU A 509 10.05 -24.21 -25.44
CA LEU A 509 9.32 -25.38 -25.90
C LEU A 509 9.60 -25.56 -27.39
N GLU A 510 10.45 -26.55 -27.72
CA GLU A 510 10.88 -26.80 -29.08
C GLU A 510 9.73 -27.09 -30.04
N ARG A 511 9.98 -26.73 -31.27
CA ARG A 511 9.29 -26.82 -32.54
C ARG A 511 8.43 -28.08 -32.71
N SER A 512 7.13 -27.92 -32.83
CA SER A 512 6.28 -28.92 -33.46
C SER A 512 6.15 -28.57 -34.95
N SER A 513 6.41 -29.54 -35.84
CA SER A 513 6.16 -29.39 -37.27
C SER A 513 4.65 -29.21 -37.49
N VAL A 514 4.25 -28.07 -38.04
CA VAL A 514 2.85 -27.73 -38.26
C VAL A 514 2.25 -28.64 -39.34
N ILE A 515 1.33 -29.51 -38.94
CA ILE A 515 0.42 -30.21 -39.87
C ILE A 515 -0.98 -29.62 -39.63
N GLY A 516 -1.33 -28.57 -40.39
CA GLY A 516 -2.66 -27.94 -40.31
C GLY A 516 -2.63 -26.53 -39.65
N TYR A 517 -3.83 -25.92 -39.52
CA TYR A 517 -4.02 -24.57 -38.97
C TYR A 517 -4.06 -24.52 -37.43
N GLN A 518 -3.98 -25.68 -36.76
CA GLN A 518 -3.95 -25.79 -35.30
C GLN A 518 -2.73 -26.57 -34.84
N SER A 519 -2.06 -26.09 -33.84
CA SER A 519 -0.94 -26.77 -33.19
C SER A 519 -1.08 -26.69 -31.67
N SER A 520 -0.45 -27.63 -30.98
CA SER A 520 -0.37 -27.63 -29.51
C SER A 520 1.00 -28.10 -29.06
N VAL A 521 1.44 -27.54 -27.92
CA VAL A 521 2.63 -27.96 -27.20
C VAL A 521 2.29 -28.10 -25.72
N THR A 522 2.82 -29.12 -25.09
CA THR A 522 2.59 -29.38 -23.66
C THR A 522 3.75 -28.86 -22.84
N TRP A 523 3.46 -28.15 -21.77
CA TRP A 523 4.43 -27.75 -20.76
C TRP A 523 4.16 -28.49 -19.44
N ASP A 524 5.20 -29.15 -18.93
CA ASP A 524 5.16 -29.96 -17.71
C ASP A 524 5.59 -29.21 -16.44
N GLY A 525 5.78 -27.89 -16.51
CA GLY A 525 6.22 -27.05 -15.39
C GLY A 525 7.71 -27.17 -15.07
N THR A 526 8.54 -27.65 -16.02
CA THR A 526 10.00 -27.71 -15.86
C THR A 526 10.70 -26.62 -16.68
N ASP A 527 11.94 -26.29 -16.27
CA ASP A 527 12.86 -25.44 -17.04
C ASP A 527 13.56 -26.22 -18.15
N ASP A 528 14.45 -25.56 -18.91
CA ASP A 528 15.23 -26.17 -20.00
C ASP A 528 16.17 -27.28 -19.54
N THR A 529 16.48 -27.36 -18.25
CA THR A 529 17.35 -28.39 -17.65
C THR A 529 16.55 -29.55 -17.08
N GLY A 530 15.21 -29.48 -17.15
CA GLY A 530 14.28 -30.50 -16.64
C GLY A 530 14.00 -30.39 -15.14
N HIS A 531 14.44 -29.33 -14.48
CA HIS A 531 14.09 -29.08 -13.08
C HIS A 531 12.69 -28.49 -12.98
N ARG A 532 11.90 -29.00 -12.04
CA ARG A 532 10.56 -28.48 -11.78
C ARG A 532 10.63 -27.08 -11.19
N LEU A 533 9.91 -26.16 -11.79
CA LEU A 533 9.82 -24.77 -11.35
C LEU A 533 8.92 -24.64 -10.11
N PRO A 534 9.07 -23.60 -9.28
CA PRO A 534 8.18 -23.30 -8.17
C PRO A 534 6.74 -23.06 -8.64
N ALA A 535 5.75 -23.35 -7.79
CA ALA A 535 4.38 -22.92 -8.03
C ALA A 535 4.32 -21.39 -8.16
N GLY A 536 3.58 -20.89 -9.13
CA GLY A 536 3.53 -19.46 -9.41
C GLY A 536 2.88 -19.12 -10.73
N VAL A 537 2.95 -17.85 -11.12
CA VAL A 537 2.47 -17.35 -12.40
C VAL A 537 3.63 -17.32 -13.39
N TYR A 538 3.40 -17.84 -14.57
CA TYR A 538 4.29 -17.84 -15.72
C TYR A 538 3.56 -17.25 -16.92
N PHE A 539 4.28 -16.93 -17.98
CA PHE A 539 3.70 -16.37 -19.20
C PHE A 539 4.17 -17.17 -20.41
N VAL A 540 3.25 -17.47 -21.33
CA VAL A 540 3.60 -18.04 -22.63
C VAL A 540 3.59 -16.95 -23.70
N SER A 541 4.61 -16.97 -24.58
CA SER A 541 4.73 -16.05 -25.71
C SER A 541 5.44 -16.72 -26.88
N PHE A 542 5.24 -16.21 -28.11
CA PHE A 542 5.94 -16.66 -29.33
C PHE A 542 7.16 -15.78 -29.63
N PHE A 543 8.27 -16.43 -30.05
CA PHE A 543 9.54 -15.73 -30.28
C PHE A 543 9.57 -14.84 -31.52
N ASP A 544 8.98 -15.24 -32.62
CA ASP A 544 9.20 -14.65 -33.93
C ASP A 544 8.04 -13.79 -34.45
N LEU A 545 7.09 -13.43 -33.60
CA LEU A 545 5.94 -12.62 -33.98
C LEU A 545 5.97 -11.31 -33.18
N MET A 546 6.22 -10.21 -33.87
CA MET A 546 6.02 -8.88 -33.30
C MET A 546 4.54 -8.73 -32.91
N GLY A 547 4.26 -8.43 -31.63
CA GLY A 547 2.91 -8.28 -31.11
C GLY A 547 2.27 -9.55 -30.57
N ALA A 548 3.03 -10.63 -30.30
CA ALA A 548 2.48 -11.83 -29.70
C ALA A 548 1.98 -11.56 -28.26
N GLU A 549 0.72 -11.82 -28.04
CA GLU A 549 0.06 -11.75 -26.73
C GLU A 549 0.78 -12.66 -25.72
N ARG A 550 0.98 -12.18 -24.48
CA ARG A 550 1.48 -12.99 -23.36
C ARG A 550 0.32 -13.53 -22.56
N ILE A 551 0.12 -14.83 -22.59
CA ILE A 551 -0.96 -15.49 -21.86
C ILE A 551 -0.44 -15.97 -20.49
N PRO A 552 -1.08 -15.59 -19.37
CA PRO A 552 -0.68 -16.08 -18.06
C PRO A 552 -1.01 -17.54 -17.85
N ILE A 553 -0.09 -18.29 -17.25
CA ILE A 553 -0.23 -19.69 -16.86
C ILE A 553 0.01 -19.81 -15.35
N VAL A 554 -0.93 -20.41 -14.64
CA VAL A 554 -0.81 -20.61 -13.19
C VAL A 554 -0.46 -22.06 -12.89
N MET A 555 0.73 -22.28 -12.32
CA MET A 555 1.18 -23.58 -11.86
C MET A 555 0.94 -23.72 -10.37
N LEU A 556 0.23 -24.77 -9.99
CA LEU A 556 -0.05 -25.16 -8.61
C LEU A 556 1.00 -26.17 -8.11
N ARG A 557 1.07 -26.35 -6.78
CA ARG A 557 1.96 -27.36 -6.16
C ARG A 557 1.44 -28.78 -6.37
#